data_c921d15975230d1a7c9bcb92b1ae6de1
#
_entry.id   c921d15975230d1a7c9bcb92b1ae6de1
#
_cell.length_a   1.000
_cell.length_b   1.000
_cell.length_c   1.000
_cell.angle_alpha   90.00
_cell.angle_beta   90.00
_cell.angle_gamma   90.00
#
_symmetry.space_group_name_H-M   'P 1'
#
loop_
_entity.id
_entity.type
_entity.pdbx_description
1 polymer ?
#
loop_
_entity_poly.entity_id
_entity_poly.type
_entity_poly.pdbx_seq_one_letter_code
_entity_poly.pdbx_strand_id
1 'polypeptide(L)'
;LEALPSHRVARDAQVVRTFQNIRLFPKMTVLENLIVAQHNVLQRASKFSIAGLFKLPGYRQAERQAIERAAMWLQRLKLEHLADDAAGDLPYGIQRRIEIGRALCVDPVLLCLDEPAAGLNPRESAELNELLLYLCGEMGIAILLIEHDMSVVMNVSDHIGVISYGRKIAEG
;
A
#
# COMPACT_ATOMS: atom_id res chain seq x y z
N LEU A 1 -3.19 14.42 15.13
CA LEU A 1 -2.10 13.73 14.42
C LEU A 1 -0.76 14.43 14.61
N GLU A 2 -0.70 15.76 14.61
CA GLU A 2 0.56 16.53 14.76
C GLU A 2 1.33 16.25 16.05
N ALA A 3 0.66 15.87 17.14
CA ALA A 3 1.28 15.56 18.42
C ALA A 3 1.80 14.11 18.53
N LEU A 4 1.57 13.26 17.54
CA LEU A 4 1.97 11.87 17.57
C LEU A 4 3.27 11.63 16.78
N PRO A 5 4.23 10.86 17.32
CA PRO A 5 5.38 10.40 16.55
C PRO A 5 4.92 9.62 15.31
N SER A 6 5.63 9.76 14.17
CA SER A 6 5.23 9.18 12.86
C SER A 6 4.93 7.67 12.91
N HIS A 7 5.68 6.90 13.73
CA HIS A 7 5.44 5.46 13.90
C HIS A 7 4.13 5.14 14.63
N ARG A 8 3.62 6.07 15.48
CA ARG A 8 2.31 5.92 16.13
C ARG A 8 1.17 6.31 15.18
N VAL A 9 1.37 7.29 14.31
CA VAL A 9 0.37 7.66 13.29
C VAL A 9 0.06 6.46 12.40
N ALA A 10 1.09 5.77 11.91
CA ALA A 10 0.90 4.59 11.09
C ALA A 10 0.24 3.44 11.88
N ARG A 11 0.64 3.22 13.14
CA ARG A 11 0.18 2.08 13.93
C ARG A 11 -1.19 2.28 14.56
N ASP A 12 -1.43 3.45 15.16
CA ASP A 12 -2.58 3.70 16.04
C ASP A 12 -3.72 4.39 15.27
N ALA A 13 -3.39 5.23 14.26
CA ALA A 13 -4.36 5.89 13.39
C ALA A 13 -4.57 5.18 12.04
N GLN A 14 -3.88 4.09 11.77
CA GLN A 14 -3.95 3.31 10.53
C GLN A 14 -3.80 4.18 9.26
N VAL A 15 -2.95 5.21 9.35
CA VAL A 15 -2.59 6.08 8.24
C VAL A 15 -1.33 5.53 7.58
N VAL A 16 -1.41 5.17 6.33
CA VAL A 16 -0.28 4.62 5.56
C VAL A 16 0.05 5.55 4.41
N ARG A 17 1.33 5.75 4.16
CA ARG A 17 1.83 6.57 3.06
C ARG A 17 2.73 5.75 2.16
N THR A 18 2.53 5.84 0.85
CA THR A 18 3.54 5.46 -0.14
C THR A 18 4.51 6.62 -0.36
N PHE A 19 5.59 6.36 -1.05
CA PHE A 19 6.59 7.38 -1.36
C PHE A 19 6.67 7.57 -2.88
N GLN A 20 7.09 8.74 -3.33
CA GLN A 20 7.31 9.02 -4.74
C GLN A 20 8.25 7.98 -5.38
N ASN A 21 9.35 7.66 -4.70
CA ASN A 21 10.24 6.58 -5.13
C ASN A 21 9.79 5.25 -4.53
N ILE A 22 9.62 4.24 -5.36
CA ILE A 22 9.22 2.89 -4.95
C ILE A 22 10.23 2.31 -3.95
N ARG A 23 9.72 1.84 -2.81
CA ARG A 23 10.53 1.27 -1.72
C ARG A 23 10.20 -0.21 -1.50
N LEU A 24 10.45 -1.02 -2.50
CA LEU A 24 10.36 -2.47 -2.37
C LEU A 24 11.70 -3.06 -1.91
N PHE A 25 11.66 -4.27 -1.42
CA PHE A 25 12.84 -5.11 -1.21
C PHE A 25 13.14 -5.84 -2.52
N PRO A 26 14.11 -5.39 -3.33
CA PRO A 26 14.21 -5.83 -4.72
C PRO A 26 14.59 -7.31 -4.86
N LYS A 27 15.29 -7.88 -3.89
CA LYS A 27 15.71 -9.29 -3.87
C LYS A 27 14.67 -10.23 -3.26
N MET A 28 13.62 -9.71 -2.68
CA MET A 28 12.51 -10.49 -2.15
C MET A 28 11.47 -10.71 -3.25
N THR A 29 10.73 -11.79 -3.14
CA THR A 29 9.61 -12.05 -4.04
C THR A 29 8.49 -11.04 -3.83
N VAL A 30 7.56 -10.98 -4.77
CA VAL A 30 6.37 -10.13 -4.66
C VAL A 30 5.57 -10.50 -3.41
N LEU A 31 5.34 -11.79 -3.19
CA LEU A 31 4.62 -12.28 -2.00
C LEU A 31 5.34 -11.91 -0.70
N GLU A 32 6.66 -12.10 -0.63
CA GLU A 32 7.46 -11.74 0.55
C GLU A 32 7.40 -10.24 0.85
N ASN A 33 7.40 -9.38 -0.16
CA ASN A 33 7.24 -7.94 0.01
C ASN A 33 5.92 -7.58 0.71
N LEU A 34 4.83 -8.27 0.39
CA LEU A 34 3.53 -8.05 1.03
C LEU A 34 3.49 -8.61 2.45
N ILE A 35 4.10 -9.77 2.69
CA ILE A 35 4.17 -10.38 4.03
C ILE A 35 4.97 -9.53 5.00
N VAL A 36 6.14 -9.00 4.56
CA VAL A 36 7.01 -8.16 5.40
C VAL A 36 6.31 -6.89 5.90
N ALA A 37 5.36 -6.33 5.15
CA ALA A 37 4.57 -5.19 5.62
C ALA A 37 3.80 -5.49 6.92
N GLN A 38 3.47 -6.75 7.15
CA GLN A 38 2.70 -7.23 8.29
C GLN A 38 3.57 -7.63 9.50
N HIS A 39 4.88 -7.29 9.46
CA HIS A 39 5.85 -7.72 10.49
C HIS A 39 5.44 -7.31 11.91
N ASN A 40 4.75 -6.19 12.10
CA ASN A 40 4.26 -5.76 13.42
C ASN A 40 3.25 -6.74 14.02
N VAL A 41 2.38 -7.32 13.19
CA VAL A 41 1.40 -8.34 13.61
C VAL A 41 2.13 -9.64 13.95
N LEU A 42 3.06 -10.05 13.08
CA LEU A 42 3.88 -11.25 13.27
C LEU A 42 4.79 -11.12 14.52
N GLN A 43 5.38 -9.95 14.74
CA GLN A 43 6.23 -9.70 15.90
C GLN A 43 5.43 -9.73 17.22
N ARG A 44 4.20 -9.19 17.24
CA ARG A 44 3.31 -9.30 18.41
C ARG A 44 2.91 -10.74 18.70
N ALA A 45 2.64 -11.55 17.67
CA ALA A 45 2.31 -12.96 17.80
C ALA A 45 3.50 -13.79 18.29
N SER A 46 4.74 -13.38 17.99
CA SER A 46 5.97 -14.05 18.43
C SER A 46 6.33 -13.79 19.88
N LYS A 47 5.65 -12.85 20.58
CA LYS A 47 5.94 -12.46 21.99
C LYS A 47 7.44 -12.44 22.30
N PHE A 48 8.20 -11.64 21.53
CA PHE A 48 9.66 -11.54 21.66
C PHE A 48 10.43 -12.86 21.42
N SER A 49 10.80 -13.10 20.17
CA SER A 49 11.88 -14.01 19.71
C SER A 49 11.77 -15.52 20.02
N ILE A 50 11.35 -15.93 21.22
CA ILE A 50 11.33 -17.33 21.63
C ILE A 50 10.18 -18.09 20.99
N ALA A 51 8.99 -17.49 20.91
CA ALA A 51 7.82 -18.13 20.32
C ALA A 51 7.93 -18.31 18.78
N GLY A 52 8.65 -17.40 18.12
CA GLY A 52 8.97 -17.50 16.70
C GLY A 52 9.97 -18.63 16.40
N LEU A 53 10.97 -18.81 17.27
CA LEU A 53 11.98 -19.86 17.13
C LEU A 53 11.37 -21.28 17.26
N PHE A 54 10.38 -21.46 18.14
CA PHE A 54 9.70 -22.74 18.37
C PHE A 54 8.41 -22.91 17.55
N LYS A 55 8.09 -22.00 16.61
CA LYS A 55 6.88 -22.03 15.77
C LYS A 55 5.61 -22.39 16.56
N LEU A 56 5.40 -21.72 17.70
CA LEU A 56 4.24 -21.96 18.56
C LEU A 56 2.91 -21.75 17.79
N PRO A 57 1.81 -22.38 18.21
CA PRO A 57 0.53 -22.35 17.48
C PRO A 57 0.06 -20.93 17.12
N GLY A 58 0.19 -19.96 18.02
CA GLY A 58 -0.20 -18.57 17.78
C GLY A 58 0.63 -17.87 16.69
N TYR A 59 1.93 -18.16 16.59
CA TYR A 59 2.78 -17.63 15.53
C TYR A 59 2.41 -18.23 14.16
N ARG A 60 2.19 -19.55 14.10
CA ARG A 60 1.77 -20.23 12.86
C ARG A 60 0.43 -19.70 12.34
N GLN A 61 -0.49 -19.38 13.25
CA GLN A 61 -1.78 -18.81 12.87
C GLN A 61 -1.61 -17.39 12.30
N ALA A 62 -0.82 -16.53 12.95
CA ALA A 62 -0.54 -15.17 12.46
C ALA A 62 0.20 -15.19 11.12
N GLU A 63 1.17 -16.08 10.94
CA GLU A 63 1.89 -16.29 9.68
C GLU A 63 0.93 -16.71 8.55
N ARG A 64 0.05 -17.67 8.81
CA ARG A 64 -0.97 -18.09 7.84
C ARG A 64 -1.88 -16.95 7.45
N GLN A 65 -2.39 -16.18 8.41
CA GLN A 65 -3.24 -15.01 8.15
C GLN A 65 -2.50 -13.94 7.33
N ALA A 66 -1.21 -13.74 7.58
CA ALA A 66 -0.40 -12.79 6.81
C ALA A 66 -0.24 -13.24 5.35
N ILE A 67 -0.01 -14.54 5.12
CA ILE A 67 0.08 -15.13 3.79
C ILE A 67 -1.27 -15.04 3.06
N GLU A 68 -2.36 -15.41 3.72
CA GLU A 68 -3.72 -15.36 3.15
C GLU A 68 -4.09 -13.92 2.73
N ARG A 69 -3.76 -12.93 3.57
CA ARG A 69 -3.98 -11.52 3.26
C ARG A 69 -3.14 -11.04 2.08
N ALA A 70 -1.85 -11.42 2.05
CA ALA A 70 -0.97 -11.09 0.94
C ALA A 70 -1.48 -11.71 -0.37
N ALA A 71 -1.87 -12.99 -0.36
CA ALA A 71 -2.43 -13.67 -1.52
C ALA A 71 -3.74 -13.03 -2.01
N MET A 72 -4.63 -12.66 -1.09
CA MET A 72 -5.87 -11.94 -1.41
C MET A 72 -5.57 -10.62 -2.15
N TRP A 73 -4.60 -9.84 -1.66
CA TRP A 73 -4.23 -8.59 -2.33
C TRP A 73 -3.55 -8.83 -3.67
N LEU A 74 -2.70 -9.84 -3.81
CA LEU A 74 -2.11 -10.21 -5.10
C LEU A 74 -3.19 -10.55 -6.12
N GLN A 75 -4.21 -11.32 -5.74
CA GLN A 75 -5.34 -11.65 -6.61
C GLN A 75 -6.11 -10.40 -7.03
N ARG A 76 -6.44 -9.51 -6.09
CA ARG A 76 -7.16 -8.24 -6.40
C ARG A 76 -6.36 -7.31 -7.29
N LEU A 77 -5.04 -7.30 -7.13
CA LEU A 77 -4.13 -6.56 -7.99
C LEU A 77 -3.79 -7.28 -9.30
N LYS A 78 -4.33 -8.50 -9.53
CA LYS A 78 -4.05 -9.34 -10.70
C LYS A 78 -2.54 -9.63 -10.85
N LEU A 79 -1.86 -9.86 -9.74
CA LEU A 79 -0.41 -10.11 -9.63
C LEU A 79 -0.07 -11.49 -9.07
N GLU A 80 -1.06 -12.38 -8.91
CA GLU A 80 -0.86 -13.73 -8.36
C GLU A 80 0.14 -14.57 -9.15
N HIS A 81 0.19 -14.38 -10.46
CA HIS A 81 1.11 -15.09 -11.35
C HIS A 81 2.58 -14.65 -11.21
N LEU A 82 2.84 -13.53 -10.51
CA LEU A 82 4.16 -12.98 -10.23
C LEU A 82 4.59 -13.19 -8.77
N ALA A 83 3.82 -13.95 -7.99
CA ALA A 83 4.00 -14.07 -6.54
C ALA A 83 5.42 -14.47 -6.13
N ASP A 84 6.06 -15.35 -6.92
CA ASP A 84 7.38 -15.91 -6.67
C ASP A 84 8.51 -15.16 -7.41
N ASP A 85 8.18 -14.16 -8.24
CA ASP A 85 9.17 -13.38 -8.98
C ASP A 85 9.83 -12.34 -8.05
N ALA A 86 11.12 -12.04 -8.31
CA ALA A 86 11.82 -11.00 -7.58
C ALA A 86 11.26 -9.62 -7.94
N ALA A 87 10.84 -8.86 -6.93
CA ALA A 87 10.14 -7.59 -7.14
C ALA A 87 10.98 -6.55 -7.90
N GLY A 88 12.32 -6.61 -7.78
CA GLY A 88 13.22 -5.68 -8.45
C GLY A 88 13.36 -5.89 -9.95
N ASP A 89 13.02 -7.08 -10.45
CA ASP A 89 13.18 -7.44 -11.87
C ASP A 89 11.93 -7.12 -12.70
N LEU A 90 10.85 -6.66 -12.03
CA LEU A 90 9.57 -6.38 -12.66
C LEU A 90 9.51 -4.96 -13.25
N PRO A 91 8.66 -4.74 -14.28
CA PRO A 91 8.40 -3.40 -14.81
C PRO A 91 7.93 -2.41 -13.74
N TYR A 92 8.23 -1.13 -13.93
CA TYR A 92 7.95 -0.06 -12.97
C TYR A 92 6.47 0.00 -12.55
N GLY A 93 5.53 -0.09 -13.48
CA GLY A 93 4.10 -0.07 -13.19
C GLY A 93 3.65 -1.25 -12.30
N ILE A 94 4.26 -2.43 -12.50
CA ILE A 94 4.02 -3.59 -11.64
C ILE A 94 4.61 -3.35 -10.23
N GLN A 95 5.83 -2.81 -10.14
CA GLN A 95 6.44 -2.47 -8.85
C GLN A 95 5.59 -1.46 -8.08
N ARG A 96 5.01 -0.45 -8.75
CA ARG A 96 4.08 0.52 -8.13
C ARG A 96 2.83 -0.17 -7.57
N ARG A 97 2.24 -1.10 -8.30
CA ARG A 97 1.09 -1.88 -7.83
C ARG A 97 1.44 -2.76 -6.63
N ILE A 98 2.64 -3.36 -6.59
CA ILE A 98 3.14 -4.12 -5.43
C ILE A 98 3.30 -3.19 -4.21
N GLU A 99 3.83 -1.97 -4.39
CA GLU A 99 3.97 -0.99 -3.30
C GLU A 99 2.61 -0.61 -2.69
N ILE A 100 1.60 -0.37 -3.52
CA ILE A 100 0.21 -0.13 -3.07
C ILE A 100 -0.32 -1.37 -2.34
N GLY A 101 -0.17 -2.57 -2.90
CA GLY A 101 -0.57 -3.82 -2.27
C GLY A 101 0.07 -4.03 -0.90
N ARG A 102 1.33 -3.67 -0.78
CA ARG A 102 2.08 -3.70 0.49
C ARG A 102 1.49 -2.74 1.53
N ALA A 103 1.10 -1.55 1.11
CA ALA A 103 0.41 -0.58 1.96
C ALA A 103 -0.98 -1.06 2.40
N LEU A 104 -1.69 -1.77 1.53
CA LEU A 104 -3.02 -2.33 1.82
C LEU A 104 -2.99 -3.53 2.78
N CYS A 105 -1.88 -4.26 2.86
CA CYS A 105 -1.71 -5.40 3.77
C CYS A 105 -1.76 -5.04 5.26
N VAL A 106 -1.70 -3.76 5.62
CA VAL A 106 -1.80 -3.30 7.02
C VAL A 106 -3.18 -2.73 7.37
N ASP A 107 -4.18 -2.93 6.51
CA ASP A 107 -5.57 -2.47 6.66
C ASP A 107 -5.67 -0.97 7.00
N PRO A 108 -5.24 -0.07 6.08
CA PRO A 108 -5.27 1.36 6.34
C PRO A 108 -6.71 1.88 6.37
N VAL A 109 -6.98 2.85 7.26
CA VAL A 109 -8.19 3.69 7.21
C VAL A 109 -7.97 4.86 6.25
N LEU A 110 -6.74 5.37 6.17
CA LEU A 110 -6.32 6.43 5.26
C LEU A 110 -5.05 6.02 4.53
N LEU A 111 -5.11 6.03 3.20
CA LEU A 111 -3.97 5.77 2.32
C LEU A 111 -3.53 7.09 1.65
N CYS A 112 -2.29 7.53 1.95
CA CYS A 112 -1.70 8.70 1.32
C CYS A 112 -0.82 8.25 0.16
N LEU A 113 -1.16 8.67 -1.05
CA LEU A 113 -0.44 8.35 -2.28
C LEU A 113 0.25 9.60 -2.83
N ASP A 114 1.55 9.48 -3.08
CA ASP A 114 2.38 10.57 -3.57
C ASP A 114 2.82 10.25 -5.01
N GLU A 115 2.20 10.95 -5.97
CA GLU A 115 2.38 10.77 -7.41
C GLU A 115 2.34 9.30 -7.87
N PRO A 116 1.26 8.55 -7.55
CA PRO A 116 1.22 7.12 -7.87
C PRO A 116 1.14 6.82 -9.36
N ALA A 117 0.70 7.78 -10.19
CA ALA A 117 0.63 7.64 -11.65
C ALA A 117 1.94 8.03 -12.36
N ALA A 118 2.92 8.59 -11.66
CA ALA A 118 4.17 9.02 -12.27
C ALA A 118 4.89 7.85 -12.97
N GLY A 119 5.20 8.02 -14.26
CA GLY A 119 5.90 7.00 -15.06
C GLY A 119 5.04 5.83 -15.54
N LEU A 120 3.73 5.85 -15.30
CA LEU A 120 2.80 4.88 -15.84
C LEU A 120 2.39 5.24 -17.28
N ASN A 121 2.11 4.22 -18.09
CA ASN A 121 1.47 4.43 -19.38
C ASN A 121 -0.05 4.64 -19.22
N PRO A 122 -0.79 5.11 -20.25
CA PRO A 122 -2.22 5.40 -20.15
C PRO A 122 -3.09 4.22 -19.68
N ARG A 123 -2.72 3.00 -20.05
CA ARG A 123 -3.43 1.79 -19.64
C ARG A 123 -3.20 1.50 -18.15
N GLU A 124 -1.95 1.60 -17.71
CA GLU A 124 -1.60 1.41 -16.29
C GLU A 124 -2.24 2.48 -15.40
N SER A 125 -2.33 3.74 -15.88
CA SER A 125 -3.03 4.81 -15.17
C SER A 125 -4.53 4.54 -15.06
N ALA A 126 -5.16 4.00 -16.11
CA ALA A 126 -6.56 3.59 -16.05
C ALA A 126 -6.79 2.45 -15.04
N GLU A 127 -5.91 1.44 -15.04
CA GLU A 127 -5.97 0.33 -14.07
C GLU A 127 -5.74 0.83 -12.62
N LEU A 128 -4.90 1.84 -12.43
CA LEU A 128 -4.72 2.51 -11.15
C LEU A 128 -6.01 3.24 -10.71
N ASN A 129 -6.63 4.00 -11.60
CA ASN A 129 -7.89 4.71 -11.32
C ASN A 129 -8.99 3.73 -10.87
N GLU A 130 -9.17 2.61 -11.59
CA GLU A 130 -10.11 1.55 -11.20
C GLU A 130 -9.82 1.02 -9.79
N LEU A 131 -8.56 0.79 -9.47
CA LEU A 131 -8.14 0.36 -8.13
C LEU A 131 -8.50 1.40 -7.06
N LEU A 132 -8.19 2.68 -7.28
CA LEU A 132 -8.47 3.75 -6.31
C LEU A 132 -9.97 3.88 -6.06
N LEU A 133 -10.79 3.87 -7.11
CA LEU A 133 -12.26 3.89 -6.99
C LEU A 133 -12.79 2.68 -6.22
N TYR A 134 -12.25 1.48 -6.49
CA TYR A 134 -12.60 0.28 -5.74
C TYR A 134 -12.24 0.40 -4.25
N LEU A 135 -11.07 0.92 -3.92
CA LEU A 135 -10.62 1.09 -2.53
C LEU A 135 -11.51 2.07 -1.76
N CYS A 136 -11.94 3.16 -2.40
CA CYS A 136 -12.85 4.14 -1.77
C CYS A 136 -14.28 3.58 -1.66
N GLY A 137 -14.84 3.08 -2.77
CA GLY A 137 -16.24 2.70 -2.86
C GLY A 137 -16.57 1.41 -2.12
N GLU A 138 -15.79 0.35 -2.36
CA GLU A 138 -16.09 -1.00 -1.85
C GLU A 138 -15.38 -1.30 -0.53
N MET A 139 -14.16 -0.79 -0.35
CA MET A 139 -13.37 -1.07 0.84
C MET A 139 -13.49 0.01 1.93
N GLY A 140 -14.08 1.17 1.61
CA GLY A 140 -14.25 2.28 2.55
C GLY A 140 -12.93 2.90 3.02
N ILE A 141 -11.86 2.79 2.23
CA ILE A 141 -10.55 3.37 2.55
C ILE A 141 -10.53 4.81 2.06
N ALA A 142 -10.28 5.76 2.95
CA ALA A 142 -10.06 7.14 2.54
C ALA A 142 -8.70 7.26 1.83
N ILE A 143 -8.65 8.03 0.73
CA ILE A 143 -7.42 8.26 -0.03
C ILE A 143 -7.09 9.74 -0.05
N LEU A 144 -5.87 10.09 0.33
CA LEU A 144 -5.26 11.39 0.09
C LEU A 144 -4.29 11.25 -1.07
N LEU A 145 -4.65 11.82 -2.21
CA LEU A 145 -3.88 11.75 -3.45
C LEU A 145 -3.14 13.06 -3.69
N ILE A 146 -1.84 12.99 -3.92
CA ILE A 146 -1.04 14.10 -4.45
C ILE A 146 -0.68 13.73 -5.87
N GLU A 147 -1.17 14.50 -6.83
CA GLU A 147 -0.98 14.26 -8.26
C GLU A 147 -0.94 15.56 -9.05
N HIS A 148 -0.28 15.52 -10.19
CA HIS A 148 -0.24 16.59 -11.17
C HIS A 148 -0.81 16.17 -12.53
N ASP A 149 -1.14 14.88 -12.71
CA ASP A 149 -1.89 14.39 -13.87
C ASP A 149 -3.38 14.65 -13.67
N MET A 150 -3.89 15.66 -14.36
CA MET A 150 -5.30 16.06 -14.27
C MET A 150 -6.25 14.98 -14.72
N SER A 151 -5.81 14.06 -15.62
CA SER A 151 -6.66 12.95 -16.06
C SER A 151 -6.93 11.97 -14.92
N VAL A 152 -5.95 11.72 -14.06
CA VAL A 152 -6.11 10.89 -12.87
C VAL A 152 -6.97 11.63 -11.84
N VAL A 153 -6.59 12.87 -11.48
CA VAL A 153 -7.26 13.67 -10.45
C VAL A 153 -8.75 13.80 -10.71
N MET A 154 -9.14 14.19 -11.93
CA MET A 154 -10.55 14.42 -12.30
C MET A 154 -11.38 13.14 -12.36
N ASN A 155 -10.75 11.97 -12.50
CA ASN A 155 -11.48 10.70 -12.57
C ASN A 155 -11.72 10.05 -11.20
N VAL A 156 -10.89 10.36 -10.20
CA VAL A 156 -10.94 9.62 -8.92
C VAL A 156 -11.25 10.47 -7.70
N SER A 157 -11.22 11.82 -7.81
CA SER A 157 -11.33 12.70 -6.66
C SER A 157 -12.75 13.21 -6.47
N ASP A 158 -13.27 13.11 -5.25
CA ASP A 158 -14.50 13.75 -4.80
C ASP A 158 -14.27 15.22 -4.43
N HIS A 159 -13.02 15.53 -4.03
CA HIS A 159 -12.63 16.87 -3.53
C HIS A 159 -11.21 17.18 -3.99
N ILE A 160 -11.01 18.37 -4.55
CA ILE A 160 -9.73 18.81 -5.11
C ILE A 160 -9.27 20.10 -4.43
N GLY A 161 -8.08 20.07 -3.86
CA GLY A 161 -7.40 21.26 -3.34
C GLY A 161 -6.17 21.60 -4.19
N VAL A 162 -6.15 22.80 -4.76
CA VAL A 162 -4.99 23.26 -5.55
C VAL A 162 -4.04 24.08 -4.67
N ILE A 163 -2.77 23.67 -4.65
CA ILE A 163 -1.74 24.31 -3.85
C ILE A 163 -0.66 24.90 -4.77
N SER A 164 -0.29 26.15 -4.53
CA SER A 164 0.83 26.81 -5.21
C SER A 164 1.71 27.52 -4.18
N TYR A 165 3.02 27.26 -4.23
CA TYR A 165 4.00 27.81 -3.27
C TYR A 165 3.58 27.65 -1.78
N GLY A 166 3.01 26.50 -1.43
CA GLY A 166 2.57 26.19 -0.05
C GLY A 166 1.28 26.89 0.37
N ARG A 167 0.56 27.55 -0.54
CA ARG A 167 -0.74 28.19 -0.28
C ARG A 167 -1.85 27.52 -1.08
N LYS A 168 -2.99 27.26 -0.45
CA LYS A 168 -4.18 26.83 -1.18
C LYS A 168 -4.71 28.00 -2.00
N ILE A 169 -4.85 27.78 -3.31
CA ILE A 169 -5.30 28.81 -4.28
C ILE A 169 -6.70 28.53 -4.83
N ALA A 170 -7.15 27.27 -4.81
CA ALA A 170 -8.48 26.88 -5.23
C ALA A 170 -8.92 25.61 -4.48
N GLU A 171 -10.23 25.35 -4.48
CA GLU A 171 -10.88 24.16 -3.93
C GLU A 171 -12.16 23.89 -4.68
N GLY A 172 -12.49 22.63 -4.96
CA GLY A 172 -13.72 22.21 -5.63
C GLY A 172 -14.00 20.74 -5.45
#